data_c85377bff1c295d4ff3b28ca9cbc55de
#
_entry.id   c85377bff1c295d4ff3b28ca9cbc55de
#
_cell.length_a   1.000
_cell.length_b   1.000
_cell.length_c   1.000
_cell.angle_alpha   90.00
_cell.angle_beta   90.00
_cell.angle_gamma   90.00
#
_symmetry.space_group_name_H-M   'P 1'
#
loop_
_entity.id
_entity.type
_entity.pdbx_description
1 polymer ?
#
loop_
_entity_poly.entity_id
_entity_poly.type
_entity_poly.pdbx_seq_one_letter_code
_entity_poly.pdbx_strand_id
1 'polypeptide(L)'
;MNLPAALNLVEPLDRQTLGERAYAKLADLLISGRLAPGEKLSLRAAADVLGASIMPVREAVSRLVADKALEVTPNRAVRVPLMSATQFRDLTGVRIAIEGH
;
A
#
# COMPACT_ATOMS: atom_id res chain seq x y z
N MET A 1 -15.56 -19.75 -28.84
CA MET A 1 -15.81 -19.24 -28.11
C MET A 1 -15.51 -18.01 -27.95
N ASN A 2 -16.10 -17.29 -28.09
CA ASN A 2 -15.85 -16.15 -28.00
C ASN A 2 -15.92 -15.67 -26.78
N LEU A 3 -15.23 -16.06 -25.98
CA LEU A 3 -15.13 -15.60 -24.82
C LEU A 3 -15.00 -14.21 -24.71
N PRO A 4 -14.32 -13.54 -25.47
CA PRO A 4 -14.08 -12.16 -25.29
C PRO A 4 -15.32 -11.35 -24.98
N ALA A 5 -16.33 -11.59 -25.71
CA ALA A 5 -17.50 -10.82 -25.46
C ALA A 5 -18.07 -11.15 -24.09
N ALA A 6 -18.05 -12.41 -23.76
CA ALA A 6 -18.60 -12.80 -22.49
C ALA A 6 -17.77 -12.23 -21.36
N LEU A 7 -16.50 -12.18 -21.55
CA LEU A 7 -15.67 -11.66 -20.50
C LEU A 7 -15.94 -10.22 -20.22
N ASN A 8 -16.30 -9.50 -21.23
CA ASN A 8 -16.59 -8.12 -21.01
C ASN A 8 -17.83 -7.92 -20.17
N LEU A 9 -18.66 -8.90 -20.14
CA LEU A 9 -19.84 -8.76 -19.35
C LEU A 9 -19.62 -9.17 -17.93
N VAL A 10 -18.53 -9.82 -17.70
CA VAL A 10 -18.29 -10.27 -16.38
C VAL A 10 -17.86 -9.13 -15.57
N GLU A 11 -18.37 -9.00 -14.44
CA GLU A 11 -17.99 -8.00 -13.72
C GLU A 11 -17.01 -8.20 -12.84
N PRO A 12 -15.94 -8.11 -12.91
CA PRO A 12 -14.86 -8.37 -12.07
C PRO A 12 -14.58 -7.35 -11.13
N LEU A 13 -15.29 -6.36 -11.24
CA LEU A 13 -14.93 -5.30 -10.50
C LEU A 13 -14.84 -5.39 -9.07
N ASP A 14 -15.50 -6.25 -8.48
CA ASP A 14 -15.45 -6.31 -7.09
C ASP A 14 -14.39 -7.16 -6.61
N ARG A 15 -13.59 -7.77 -7.42
CA ARG A 15 -12.67 -8.59 -6.91
C ARG A 15 -11.39 -7.96 -6.78
N GLN A 16 -10.99 -7.41 -5.76
CA GLN A 16 -9.65 -6.95 -5.50
C GLN A 16 -8.75 -8.12 -5.27
N THR A 17 -7.54 -8.05 -5.74
CA THR A 17 -6.54 -9.08 -5.44
C THR A 17 -6.13 -8.91 -3.98
N LEU A 18 -5.49 -9.93 -3.44
CA LEU A 18 -4.99 -9.83 -2.08
C LEU A 18 -3.93 -8.76 -1.97
N GLY A 19 -3.11 -8.60 -3.01
CA GLY A 19 -2.12 -7.53 -2.99
C GLY A 19 -2.75 -6.16 -2.96
N GLU A 20 -3.85 -5.98 -3.68
CA GLU A 20 -4.55 -4.70 -3.68
C GLU A 20 -5.18 -4.42 -2.32
N ARG A 21 -5.70 -5.45 -1.69
CA ARG A 21 -6.27 -5.27 -0.37
C ARG A 21 -5.20 -4.96 0.64
N ALA A 22 -4.06 -5.64 0.56
CA ALA A 22 -2.96 -5.37 1.47
C ALA A 22 -2.46 -3.94 1.26
N TYR A 23 -2.39 -3.50 0.02
CA TYR A 23 -1.96 -2.13 -0.28
C TYR A 23 -2.91 -1.13 0.39
N ALA A 24 -4.20 -1.34 0.24
CA ALA A 24 -5.17 -0.41 0.80
C ALA A 24 -5.08 -0.34 2.32
N LYS A 25 -4.90 -1.48 2.96
CA LYS A 25 -4.80 -1.48 4.39
C LYS A 25 -3.53 -0.81 4.89
N LEU A 26 -2.42 -1.08 4.22
CA LEU A 26 -1.17 -0.45 4.63
C LEU A 26 -1.20 1.05 4.35
N ALA A 27 -1.80 1.45 3.24
CA ALA A 27 -1.91 2.86 2.92
C ALA A 27 -2.74 3.58 3.98
N ASP A 28 -3.81 2.95 4.44
CA ASP A 28 -4.61 3.52 5.49
C ASP A 28 -3.83 3.73 6.76
N LEU A 29 -2.98 2.76 7.12
CA LEU A 29 -2.18 2.89 8.33
C LEU A 29 -1.17 4.03 8.19
N LEU A 30 -0.65 4.22 6.99
CA LEU A 30 0.30 5.30 6.76
C LEU A 30 -0.40 6.65 6.80
N ILE A 31 -1.53 6.75 6.16
CA ILE A 31 -2.24 8.01 6.11
C ILE A 31 -2.77 8.40 7.48
N SER A 32 -3.22 7.44 8.25
CA SER A 32 -3.77 7.73 9.55
C SER A 32 -2.71 7.99 10.59
N GLY A 33 -1.44 7.75 10.25
CA GLY A 33 -0.36 7.96 11.22
C GLY A 33 -0.13 6.81 12.16
N ARG A 34 -0.85 5.71 11.98
CA ARG A 34 -0.65 4.58 12.88
C ARG A 34 0.69 3.90 12.63
N LEU A 35 1.21 4.04 11.40
CA LEU A 35 2.58 3.66 11.15
C LEU A 35 3.33 4.97 11.16
N ALA A 36 4.12 5.18 12.17
CA ALA A 36 4.78 6.45 12.37
C ALA A 36 6.02 6.62 11.50
N PRO A 37 6.38 7.84 11.17
CA PRO A 37 7.60 8.07 10.39
C PRO A 37 8.80 7.43 11.07
N GLY A 38 9.62 6.76 10.31
CA GLY A 38 10.80 6.08 10.83
C GLY A 38 10.56 4.69 11.36
N GLU A 39 9.30 4.31 11.47
CA GLU A 39 8.98 3.03 12.04
C GLU A 39 9.29 1.91 11.06
N LYS A 40 9.84 0.80 11.54
CA LYS A 40 10.16 -0.32 10.68
C LYS A 40 8.95 -1.21 10.50
N LEU A 41 8.81 -1.77 9.32
CA LEU A 41 7.70 -2.63 9.03
C LEU A 41 8.21 -4.03 8.73
N SER A 42 7.74 -5.00 9.48
CA SER A 42 8.07 -6.38 9.23
C SER A 42 7.03 -6.95 8.28
N LEU A 43 7.47 -7.48 7.15
CA LEU A 43 6.53 -8.07 6.19
C LEU A 43 5.80 -9.25 6.80
N ARG A 44 6.50 -10.03 7.59
CA ARG A 44 5.87 -11.18 8.20
C ARG A 44 4.82 -10.77 9.22
N ALA A 45 5.13 -9.77 10.03
CA ALA A 45 4.17 -9.30 11.00
C ALA A 45 2.95 -8.68 10.30
N ALA A 46 3.19 -7.97 9.20
CA ALA A 46 2.10 -7.39 8.45
C ALA A 46 1.22 -8.49 7.85
N ALA A 47 1.84 -9.54 7.34
CA ALA A 47 1.07 -10.64 6.78
C ALA A 47 0.22 -11.30 7.85
N ASP A 48 0.77 -11.48 9.04
CA ASP A 48 0.02 -12.09 10.12
C ASP A 48 -1.18 -11.24 10.50
N VAL A 49 -0.98 -9.96 10.63
CA VAL A 49 -2.06 -9.08 11.02
C VAL A 49 -3.13 -8.99 9.94
N LEU A 50 -2.72 -9.01 8.68
CA LEU A 50 -3.66 -8.92 7.60
C LEU A 50 -4.32 -10.24 7.28
N GLY A 51 -3.86 -11.30 7.90
CA GLY A 51 -4.41 -12.63 7.63
C GLY A 51 -4.10 -13.09 6.22
N ALA A 52 -2.95 -12.74 5.72
CA ALA A 52 -2.57 -13.08 4.36
C ALA A 52 -1.20 -13.73 4.34
N SER A 53 -0.87 -14.33 3.21
CA SER A 53 0.47 -14.89 3.08
C SER A 53 1.39 -13.72 2.78
N ILE A 54 2.68 -13.99 2.78
CA ILE A 54 3.64 -12.93 2.62
C ILE A 54 3.70 -12.37 1.20
N MET A 55 3.31 -13.16 0.21
CA MET A 55 3.41 -12.69 -1.16
C MET A 55 2.54 -11.47 -1.48
N PRO A 56 1.27 -11.44 -1.15
CA PRO A 56 0.48 -10.24 -1.41
C PRO A 56 0.97 -9.03 -0.61
N VAL A 57 1.52 -9.29 0.58
CA VAL A 57 2.05 -8.20 1.38
C VAL A 57 3.31 -7.66 0.73
N ARG A 58 4.16 -8.52 0.21
CA ARG A 58 5.37 -8.11 -0.48
C ARG A 58 5.02 -7.29 -1.71
N GLU A 59 3.99 -7.68 -2.43
CA GLU A 59 3.54 -6.98 -3.58
C GLU A 59 3.06 -5.59 -3.21
N ALA A 60 2.27 -5.50 -2.15
CA ALA A 60 1.76 -4.22 -1.67
C ALA A 60 2.90 -3.31 -1.23
N VAL A 61 3.86 -3.87 -0.50
CA VAL A 61 4.99 -3.09 -0.01
C VAL A 61 5.82 -2.59 -1.19
N SER A 62 6.01 -3.41 -2.22
CA SER A 62 6.77 -2.98 -3.38
C SER A 62 6.11 -1.77 -4.04
N ARG A 63 4.80 -1.77 -4.12
CA ARG A 63 4.09 -0.63 -4.68
C ARG A 63 4.24 0.59 -3.81
N LEU A 64 4.17 0.42 -2.51
CA LEU A 64 4.32 1.55 -1.60
C LEU A 64 5.75 2.12 -1.65
N VAL A 65 6.73 1.26 -1.85
CA VAL A 65 8.10 1.73 -2.01
C VAL A 65 8.22 2.52 -3.31
N ALA A 66 7.61 2.02 -4.38
CA ALA A 66 7.66 2.72 -5.66
C ALA A 66 6.97 4.09 -5.55
N ASP A 67 5.94 4.19 -4.72
CA ASP A 67 5.22 5.43 -4.50
C ASP A 67 5.93 6.31 -3.48
N LYS A 68 7.02 5.85 -2.93
CA LYS A 68 7.79 6.56 -1.93
C LYS A 68 7.07 6.70 -0.60
N ALA A 69 6.08 5.88 -0.39
CA ALA A 69 5.36 5.85 0.88
C ALA A 69 6.08 4.97 1.89
N LEU A 70 6.92 4.06 1.41
CA LEU A 70 7.80 3.28 2.25
C LEU A 70 9.17 3.30 1.61
N GLU A 71 10.18 2.98 2.37
CA GLU A 71 11.53 2.94 1.82
C GLU A 71 12.26 1.70 2.30
N VAL A 72 13.25 1.28 1.55
CA VAL A 72 14.06 0.13 1.90
C VAL A 72 15.41 0.66 2.37
N THR A 73 15.82 0.26 3.55
CA THR A 73 17.10 0.72 4.09
C THR A 73 18.23 -0.09 3.50
N PRO A 74 19.47 0.33 3.68
CA PRO A 74 20.60 -0.41 3.12
C PRO A 74 20.68 -1.87 3.56
N ASN A 75 20.16 -2.20 4.74
CA ASN A 75 20.19 -3.58 5.17
C ASN A 75 18.87 -4.27 4.83
N ARG A 76 18.17 -3.74 3.83
CA ARG A 76 16.95 -4.36 3.34
C ARG A 76 15.77 -4.40 4.26
N ALA A 77 15.76 -3.59 5.26
CA ALA A 77 14.58 -3.45 6.10
C ALA A 77 13.65 -2.44 5.46
N VAL A 78 12.37 -2.61 5.66
CA VAL A 78 11.38 -1.68 5.14
C VAL A 78 11.01 -0.74 6.29
N ARG A 79 10.91 0.51 6.00
CA ARG A 79 10.54 1.45 7.04
C ARG A 79 9.72 2.60 6.47
N VAL A 80 9.00 3.26 7.34
CA VAL A 80 8.23 4.43 6.97
C VAL A 80 9.20 5.60 6.83
N PRO A 81 9.20 6.29 5.70
CA PRO A 81 10.12 7.42 5.53
C PRO A 81 9.75 8.55 6.47
N LEU A 82 10.66 9.48 6.63
CA LEU A 82 10.38 10.62 7.46
C LEU A 82 9.69 11.68 6.63
N MET A 83 8.53 11.37 6.09
CA MET A 83 7.80 12.33 5.31
C MET A 83 6.44 12.50 5.96
N SER A 84 5.84 13.62 5.80
CA SER A 84 4.56 13.89 6.42
C SER A 84 3.45 13.14 5.70
N ALA A 85 2.35 12.95 6.38
CA ALA A 85 1.19 12.32 5.78
C ALA A 85 0.70 13.13 4.59
N THR A 86 0.85 14.44 4.66
CA THR A 86 0.46 15.30 3.57
C THR A 86 1.26 14.99 2.33
N GLN A 87 2.55 14.77 2.48
CA GLN A 87 3.39 14.46 1.34
C GLN A 87 2.99 13.11 0.74
N PHE A 88 2.64 12.17 1.58
CA PHE A 88 2.23 10.88 1.07
C PHE A 88 0.92 11.03 0.29
N ARG A 89 0.00 11.80 0.80
CA ARG A 89 -1.27 12.00 0.12
C ARG A 89 -1.07 12.64 -1.24
N ASP A 90 -0.14 13.59 -1.33
CA ASP A 90 0.14 14.22 -2.59
C ASP A 90 0.68 13.21 -3.59
N LEU A 91 1.54 12.32 -3.13
CA LEU A 91 2.11 11.32 -4.01
C LEU A 91 1.06 10.37 -4.53
N THR A 92 0.03 10.13 -3.75
CA THR A 92 -1.00 9.21 -4.18
C THR A 92 -2.12 9.91 -4.93
N GLY A 93 -2.00 11.22 -5.12
CA GLY A 93 -3.03 11.92 -5.87
C GLY A 93 -4.13 12.53 -5.05
N VAL A 94 -4.08 12.35 -3.74
CA VAL A 94 -5.10 12.92 -2.91
C VAL A 94 -4.63 14.30 -2.49
N ARG A 95 -5.30 15.37 -2.93
CA ARG A 95 -4.85 16.64 -2.62
C ARG A 95 -5.56 17.16 -1.49
N ILE A 96 -4.96 17.47 -0.43
CA ILE A 96 -5.59 18.01 0.73
C ILE A 96 -4.96 19.31 0.98
N ALA A 97 -5.71 20.32 0.96
CA ALA A 97 -5.20 21.59 1.15
C ALA A 97 -4.89 21.81 2.53
N ILE A 98 -3.97 21.41 2.99
CA ILE A 98 -3.62 21.62 4.30
C ILE A 98 -2.62 22.50 4.40
N GLU A 99 -2.28 22.68 4.56
CA GLU A 99 -1.34 23.14 4.72
C GLU A 99 -0.71 23.48 5.31
N GLY A 100 -0.42 23.56 5.47
CA GLY A 100 0.12 23.80 6.04
C GLY A 100 0.93 24.23 6.14
N HIS A 101 1.00 24.66 6.17
CA HIS A 101 1.70 24.96 6.24
C HIS A 101 1.91 25.09 6.57
#